data_98311f9cba018061edc0eb2d60cee2cb
#
_entry.id   98311f9cba018061edc0eb2d60cee2cb
#
_cell.length_a   1.000
_cell.length_b   1.000
_cell.length_c   1.000
_cell.angle_alpha   90.00
_cell.angle_beta   90.00
_cell.angle_gamma   90.00
#
_symmetry.space_group_name_H-M   'P 1'
#
loop_
_entity.id
_entity.type
_entity.pdbx_description
1 polymer ?
#
loop_
_entity_poly.entity_id
_entity_poly.type
_entity_poly.pdbx_seq_one_letter_code
_entity_poly.pdbx_strand_id
1 'polypeptide(L)'
;MVNVRRTLEKLKLPGGLQHERIQWLYEGTKSQPKEGGYLLYWMQTSVRTKHNYALEYAVAAANELKLPLHVVCLFPDRSVVPSLHPDKKDEWKAEAIQDASAQAFVTERHALFALEGLADAHQRLADRGLNLDVFHHQHKSGGDCPTRHELLTFCARKAALVVTDCPYLRPWRSALENFVSSVKEAEDADDENAGFGIVQIEGDVVVPAAVVTDKEEYAARTIRPKVTKHLDRFVVPLESLVIEKANRTEGTSLLTVVGNSGLKPLDVTSSKAVYKALELLDVDRDVKAVDWHFRGGEAAASACVKKFLTPDRLASYATERNEPSLDAGSDLSVYLRYGHISVVRVALAANKLKGVARAKEGLASFLEEVIVRRELSVNLVVYNQDNYDSMRCLPNYAQVTLQEHADDKRDQLYSREQLEHFKTGDQLWNAAQRELVVSGKMHGYMRMYWGKKLLEWTQTPEEGFNAALVLNNKYALDAPDPNSYAGVAWVFGKHDQGWRERAIFGKVRYMNEAGLKRKFRMDAYVRKVGRIAAKAKKGTGEEEPTSPEEEAEPAKSQPKKTGTRSAESDAPGSAKKKKVQHK
;
A
#
# COMPACT_ATOMS: atom_id res chain seq x y z
N MET A 1 -34.17 29.50 1.62
CA MET A 1 -32.85 29.13 1.06
C MET A 1 -32.58 27.67 1.40
N VAL A 2 -32.30 26.82 0.42
CA VAL A 2 -32.15 25.39 0.65
C VAL A 2 -30.66 25.12 0.89
N ASN A 3 -30.29 24.64 2.10
CA ASN A 3 -28.94 24.25 2.45
C ASN A 3 -28.50 23.05 1.58
N VAL A 4 -27.27 23.05 1.06
CA VAL A 4 -26.70 21.98 0.22
C VAL A 4 -26.88 20.61 0.88
N ARG A 5 -26.65 20.50 2.18
CA ARG A 5 -26.86 19.25 2.93
C ARG A 5 -28.31 18.78 2.86
N ARG A 6 -29.28 19.65 3.10
CA ARG A 6 -30.71 19.27 3.07
C ARG A 6 -31.17 18.79 1.68
N THR A 7 -30.57 19.35 0.61
CA THR A 7 -30.81 18.88 -0.75
C THR A 7 -30.24 17.45 -0.90
N LEU A 8 -29.01 17.22 -0.42
CA LEU A 8 -28.33 15.94 -0.56
C LEU A 8 -28.78 14.87 0.44
N GLU A 9 -29.50 15.21 1.52
CA GLU A 9 -30.17 14.22 2.38
C GLU A 9 -31.24 13.41 1.63
N LYS A 10 -31.80 13.99 0.57
CA LYS A 10 -32.77 13.34 -0.31
C LYS A 10 -32.15 12.77 -1.58
N LEU A 11 -30.83 12.87 -1.71
CA LEU A 11 -30.10 12.38 -2.88
C LEU A 11 -30.36 10.88 -3.06
N LYS A 12 -30.82 10.49 -4.24
CA LYS A 12 -30.84 9.09 -4.63
C LYS A 12 -29.42 8.62 -4.83
N LEU A 13 -28.91 7.81 -3.90
CA LEU A 13 -27.56 7.26 -4.00
C LEU A 13 -27.43 6.32 -5.20
N PRO A 14 -26.24 6.27 -5.83
CA PRO A 14 -25.93 5.26 -6.84
C PRO A 14 -26.15 3.85 -6.29
N GLY A 15 -26.70 2.95 -7.10
CA GLY A 15 -26.85 1.55 -6.70
C GLY A 15 -25.53 0.96 -6.22
N GLY A 16 -25.53 0.32 -5.05
CA GLY A 16 -24.33 -0.24 -4.43
C GLY A 16 -23.51 0.72 -3.56
N LEU A 17 -23.86 2.00 -3.46
CA LEU A 17 -23.30 2.92 -2.47
C LEU A 17 -24.16 2.90 -1.19
N GLN A 18 -23.58 2.47 -0.08
CA GLN A 18 -24.25 2.41 1.22
C GLN A 18 -24.05 3.71 2.01
N HIS A 19 -25.06 4.14 2.75
CA HIS A 19 -25.04 5.35 3.58
C HIS A 19 -23.90 5.34 4.61
N GLU A 20 -23.53 4.17 5.14
CA GLU A 20 -22.47 4.01 6.12
C GLU A 20 -21.07 4.33 5.59
N ARG A 21 -20.92 4.47 4.27
CA ARG A 21 -19.67 4.95 3.65
C ARG A 21 -19.55 6.47 3.64
N ILE A 22 -20.64 7.19 3.89
CA ILE A 22 -20.73 8.63 3.74
C ILE A 22 -20.62 9.29 5.10
N GLN A 23 -19.64 10.15 5.28
CA GLN A 23 -19.45 10.90 6.51
C GLN A 23 -19.33 12.40 6.19
N TRP A 24 -20.24 13.20 6.74
CA TRP A 24 -20.12 14.65 6.73
C TRP A 24 -19.10 15.09 7.77
N LEU A 25 -18.02 15.74 7.32
CA LEU A 25 -16.99 16.31 8.19
C LEU A 25 -17.33 17.74 8.56
N TYR A 26 -18.01 18.43 7.65
CA TYR A 26 -18.51 19.77 7.84
C TYR A 26 -19.75 19.99 6.97
N GLU A 27 -20.79 20.60 7.56
CA GLU A 27 -22.08 20.74 6.86
C GLU A 27 -22.15 21.98 5.95
N GLY A 28 -21.31 22.98 6.23
CA GLY A 28 -21.34 24.28 5.59
C GLY A 28 -22.57 25.12 6.02
N THR A 29 -22.43 26.42 6.02
CA THR A 29 -23.52 27.34 6.37
C THR A 29 -24.15 28.00 5.13
N LYS A 30 -23.40 28.01 4.00
CA LYS A 30 -23.91 28.63 2.75
C LYS A 30 -25.10 27.88 2.20
N SER A 31 -26.13 28.65 1.94
CA SER A 31 -27.42 28.15 1.46
C SER A 31 -27.48 27.96 -0.06
N GLN A 32 -26.57 28.56 -0.83
CA GLN A 32 -26.49 28.41 -2.28
C GLN A 32 -25.04 28.55 -2.77
N PRO A 33 -24.66 27.84 -3.87
CA PRO A 33 -23.36 28.07 -4.52
C PRO A 33 -23.29 29.53 -5.03
N LYS A 34 -22.10 30.12 -4.97
CA LYS A 34 -21.79 31.40 -5.61
C LYS A 34 -22.01 31.30 -7.13
N GLU A 35 -22.23 32.43 -7.79
CA GLU A 35 -22.18 32.51 -9.25
C GLU A 35 -20.85 31.94 -9.75
N GLY A 36 -20.92 31.00 -10.70
CA GLY A 36 -19.75 30.21 -11.14
C GLY A 36 -19.27 29.16 -10.14
N GLY A 37 -20.09 28.76 -9.17
CA GLY A 37 -19.79 27.69 -8.23
C GLY A 37 -19.75 26.32 -8.87
N TYR A 38 -19.04 25.40 -8.23
CA TYR A 38 -18.82 24.02 -8.68
C TYR A 38 -18.85 23.04 -7.51
N LEU A 39 -18.86 21.75 -7.82
CA LEU A 39 -18.57 20.67 -6.89
C LEU A 39 -17.12 20.20 -7.11
N LEU A 40 -16.38 20.00 -6.02
CA LEU A 40 -15.00 19.56 -6.06
C LEU A 40 -14.87 18.12 -5.54
N TYR A 41 -14.33 17.20 -6.36
CA TYR A 41 -13.85 15.91 -5.87
C TYR A 41 -12.36 15.95 -5.67
N TRP A 42 -11.92 15.91 -4.41
CA TRP A 42 -10.51 15.76 -4.06
C TRP A 42 -10.14 14.29 -4.02
N MET A 43 -9.56 13.79 -5.10
CA MET A 43 -9.09 12.42 -5.25
C MET A 43 -7.76 12.24 -4.50
N GLN A 44 -7.73 11.34 -3.52
CA GLN A 44 -6.55 11.11 -2.66
C GLN A 44 -6.05 9.67 -2.74
N THR A 45 -6.86 8.71 -2.26
CA THR A 45 -6.50 7.30 -2.08
C THR A 45 -7.15 6.38 -3.11
N SER A 46 -8.22 6.82 -3.74
CA SER A 46 -8.98 6.05 -4.73
C SER A 46 -8.69 6.50 -6.16
N VAL A 47 -7.41 6.34 -6.61
CA VAL A 47 -6.99 6.79 -7.95
C VAL A 47 -7.50 5.80 -9.02
N ARG A 48 -8.80 5.88 -9.28
CA ARG A 48 -9.53 5.03 -10.23
C ARG A 48 -10.85 5.67 -10.64
N THR A 49 -11.42 5.18 -11.74
CA THR A 49 -12.76 5.60 -12.18
C THR A 49 -13.81 4.53 -11.94
N LYS A 50 -13.45 3.24 -11.97
CA LYS A 50 -14.38 2.12 -11.76
C LYS A 50 -14.46 1.73 -10.30
N HIS A 51 -15.69 1.56 -9.81
CA HIS A 51 -15.95 1.23 -8.41
C HIS A 51 -15.32 2.25 -7.45
N ASN A 52 -15.41 3.53 -7.80
CA ASN A 52 -14.98 4.64 -6.97
C ASN A 52 -16.22 5.29 -6.33
N TYR A 53 -16.45 4.98 -5.07
CA TYR A 53 -17.62 5.42 -4.33
C TYR A 53 -17.69 6.96 -4.18
N ALA A 54 -16.55 7.62 -3.97
CA ALA A 54 -16.47 9.07 -3.84
C ALA A 54 -16.79 9.75 -5.17
N LEU A 55 -16.24 9.24 -6.29
CA LEU A 55 -16.55 9.75 -7.63
C LEU A 55 -18.04 9.60 -7.98
N GLU A 56 -18.64 8.44 -7.73
CA GLU A 56 -20.05 8.22 -8.06
C GLU A 56 -20.98 9.06 -7.16
N TYR A 57 -20.63 9.27 -5.89
CA TYR A 57 -21.32 10.22 -5.01
C TYR A 57 -21.18 11.65 -5.54
N ALA A 58 -19.97 12.06 -5.94
CA ALA A 58 -19.72 13.40 -6.48
C ALA A 58 -20.50 13.64 -7.79
N VAL A 59 -20.59 12.65 -8.67
CA VAL A 59 -21.42 12.74 -9.90
C VAL A 59 -22.90 12.87 -9.57
N ALA A 60 -23.41 12.08 -8.62
CA ALA A 60 -24.81 12.17 -8.19
C ALA A 60 -25.11 13.55 -7.60
N ALA A 61 -24.25 14.05 -6.72
CA ALA A 61 -24.40 15.37 -6.09
C ALA A 61 -24.30 16.52 -7.11
N ALA A 62 -23.38 16.43 -8.08
CA ALA A 62 -23.23 17.42 -9.13
C ALA A 62 -24.48 17.50 -10.03
N ASN A 63 -25.04 16.36 -10.39
CA ASN A 63 -26.28 16.30 -11.18
C ASN A 63 -27.48 16.86 -10.40
N GLU A 64 -27.61 16.53 -9.11
CA GLU A 64 -28.71 17.04 -8.26
C GLU A 64 -28.60 18.55 -8.04
N LEU A 65 -27.41 19.06 -7.78
CA LEU A 65 -27.15 20.48 -7.55
C LEU A 65 -27.05 21.29 -8.85
N LYS A 66 -26.97 20.62 -10.01
CA LYS A 66 -26.76 21.21 -11.35
C LYS A 66 -25.49 22.06 -11.41
N LEU A 67 -24.40 21.55 -10.85
CA LEU A 67 -23.10 22.21 -10.78
C LEU A 67 -22.04 21.46 -11.57
N PRO A 68 -21.07 22.18 -12.18
CA PRO A 68 -19.89 21.53 -12.76
C PRO A 68 -19.14 20.71 -11.72
N LEU A 69 -18.62 19.54 -12.12
CA LEU A 69 -17.80 18.67 -11.27
C LEU A 69 -16.33 18.77 -11.70
N HIS A 70 -15.50 19.38 -10.85
CA HIS A 70 -14.05 19.36 -10.99
C HIS A 70 -13.43 18.25 -10.14
N VAL A 71 -12.45 17.55 -10.70
CA VAL A 71 -11.67 16.52 -9.99
C VAL A 71 -10.23 17.02 -9.86
N VAL A 72 -9.70 17.02 -8.63
CA VAL A 72 -8.34 17.46 -8.35
C VAL A 72 -7.56 16.40 -7.58
N CYS A 73 -6.27 16.30 -7.86
CA CYS A 73 -5.31 15.57 -7.06
C CYS A 73 -4.17 16.51 -6.68
N LEU A 74 -3.87 16.61 -5.38
CA LEU A 74 -2.68 17.32 -4.89
C LEU A 74 -1.57 16.29 -4.70
N PHE A 75 -0.61 16.28 -5.63
CA PHE A 75 0.48 15.32 -5.61
C PHE A 75 1.46 15.66 -4.48
N PRO A 76 1.79 14.70 -3.59
CA PRO A 76 2.78 14.94 -2.54
C PRO A 76 4.19 14.97 -3.13
N ASP A 77 5.02 15.91 -2.68
CA ASP A 77 6.45 15.90 -2.88
C ASP A 77 7.18 16.11 -1.53
N ARG A 78 8.51 16.10 -1.55
CA ARG A 78 9.31 16.27 -0.32
C ARG A 78 9.09 17.60 0.37
N SER A 79 8.65 18.62 -0.35
CA SER A 79 8.39 19.95 0.22
C SER A 79 7.19 19.96 1.17
N VAL A 80 6.28 19.01 1.02
CA VAL A 80 5.07 18.87 1.84
C VAL A 80 5.28 17.92 3.02
N VAL A 81 6.44 17.25 3.05
CA VAL A 81 6.81 16.26 4.07
C VAL A 81 8.04 16.77 4.82
N PRO A 82 8.00 16.94 6.17
CA PRO A 82 9.16 17.40 6.93
C PRO A 82 10.40 16.57 6.62
N SER A 83 11.51 17.24 6.29
CA SER A 83 12.75 16.59 5.90
C SER A 83 13.39 15.86 7.08
N LEU A 84 13.80 14.60 6.88
CA LEU A 84 14.87 14.02 7.69
C LEU A 84 16.13 14.85 7.45
N HIS A 85 16.69 15.41 8.50
CA HIS A 85 17.97 16.11 8.39
C HIS A 85 19.01 15.16 7.78
N PRO A 86 19.63 15.51 6.64
CA PRO A 86 20.63 14.66 5.97
C PRO A 86 21.83 14.34 6.88
N ASP A 87 22.04 15.13 7.94
CA ASP A 87 23.18 15.00 8.86
C ASP A 87 23.00 13.92 9.95
N LYS A 88 21.79 13.32 10.08
CA LYS A 88 21.51 12.24 11.07
C LYS A 88 21.43 10.86 10.41
N LYS A 89 22.39 10.54 9.55
CA LYS A 89 22.39 9.29 8.74
C LYS A 89 22.49 7.98 9.55
N ASP A 90 22.88 8.04 10.81
CA ASP A 90 23.29 6.85 11.56
C ASP A 90 22.35 6.44 12.72
N GLU A 91 21.25 7.14 12.97
CA GLU A 91 20.43 6.87 14.13
C GLU A 91 19.00 6.43 13.77
N TRP A 92 18.63 5.22 14.20
CA TRP A 92 17.25 4.71 14.21
C TRP A 92 16.41 5.32 15.35
N LYS A 93 16.60 6.58 15.72
CA LYS A 93 15.92 7.20 16.86
C LYS A 93 14.46 7.51 16.55
N ALA A 94 13.61 7.46 17.57
CA ALA A 94 12.16 7.66 17.49
C ALA A 94 11.74 8.98 16.82
N GLU A 95 12.52 10.07 17.03
CA GLU A 95 12.28 11.36 16.39
C GLU A 95 12.50 11.36 14.86
N ALA A 96 13.47 10.54 14.40
CA ALA A 96 13.70 10.36 12.96
C ALA A 96 12.60 9.54 12.27
N ILE A 97 11.72 8.87 13.02
CA ILE A 97 10.74 7.91 12.48
C ILE A 97 9.39 8.54 12.23
N GLN A 98 8.95 9.48 13.06
CA GLN A 98 7.77 10.29 12.73
C GLN A 98 7.96 10.97 11.37
N ASP A 99 9.20 11.41 11.08
CA ASP A 99 9.58 11.94 9.78
C ASP A 99 9.76 10.85 8.71
N ALA A 100 10.30 9.67 9.04
CA ALA A 100 10.55 8.60 8.07
C ALA A 100 9.26 7.94 7.56
N SER A 101 8.21 7.83 8.38
CA SER A 101 6.91 7.35 7.91
C SER A 101 6.30 8.32 6.89
N ALA A 102 6.53 9.61 7.04
CA ALA A 102 6.11 10.64 6.11
C ALA A 102 6.99 10.70 4.84
N GLN A 103 8.30 10.49 4.95
CA GLN A 103 9.26 10.56 3.82
C GLN A 103 9.22 9.37 2.86
N ALA A 104 8.79 8.21 3.32
CA ALA A 104 8.70 7.01 2.47
C ALA A 104 7.79 7.17 1.25
N PHE A 105 7.04 8.28 1.16
CA PHE A 105 6.11 8.53 0.05
C PHE A 105 6.69 9.21 -1.16
N VAL A 106 7.93 9.69 -1.07
CA VAL A 106 8.47 10.62 -2.05
C VAL A 106 9.73 10.07 -2.70
N THR A 107 9.76 8.76 -2.96
CA THR A 107 10.81 8.15 -3.79
C THR A 107 10.39 8.15 -5.26
N GLU A 108 11.36 8.14 -6.16
CA GLU A 108 11.13 8.05 -7.62
C GLU A 108 10.19 6.88 -7.98
N ARG A 109 10.39 5.73 -7.34
CA ARG A 109 9.58 4.51 -7.50
C ARG A 109 8.10 4.74 -7.24
N HIS A 110 7.80 5.34 -6.07
CA HIS A 110 6.42 5.59 -5.65
C HIS A 110 5.78 6.69 -6.49
N ALA A 111 6.54 7.74 -6.80
CA ALA A 111 6.08 8.86 -7.60
C ALA A 111 5.73 8.42 -9.03
N LEU A 112 6.61 7.67 -9.70
CA LEU A 112 6.33 7.20 -11.07
C LEU A 112 5.07 6.31 -11.11
N PHE A 113 4.95 5.35 -10.21
CA PHE A 113 3.80 4.45 -10.17
C PHE A 113 2.48 5.20 -9.91
N ALA A 114 2.51 6.21 -9.02
CA ALA A 114 1.35 7.07 -8.75
C ALA A 114 0.98 7.93 -9.97
N LEU A 115 1.97 8.56 -10.63
CA LEU A 115 1.76 9.37 -11.84
C LEU A 115 1.19 8.54 -13.00
N GLU A 116 1.67 7.31 -13.21
CA GLU A 116 1.09 6.38 -14.19
C GLU A 116 -0.39 6.08 -13.87
N GLY A 117 -0.73 5.94 -12.59
CA GLY A 117 -2.12 5.77 -12.15
C GLY A 117 -2.99 6.98 -12.43
N LEU A 118 -2.47 8.17 -12.17
CA LEU A 118 -3.15 9.44 -12.47
C LEU A 118 -3.33 9.64 -13.97
N ALA A 119 -2.37 9.23 -14.79
CA ALA A 119 -2.49 9.29 -16.26
C ALA A 119 -3.61 8.40 -16.78
N ASP A 120 -3.72 7.14 -16.30
CA ASP A 120 -4.83 6.25 -16.64
C ASP A 120 -6.18 6.81 -16.14
N ALA A 121 -6.22 7.38 -14.93
CA ALA A 121 -7.42 7.99 -14.38
C ALA A 121 -7.82 9.26 -15.16
N HIS A 122 -6.87 10.10 -15.55
CA HIS A 122 -7.11 11.30 -16.37
C HIS A 122 -7.81 10.94 -17.69
N GLN A 123 -7.25 9.99 -18.44
CA GLN A 123 -7.86 9.56 -19.71
C GLN A 123 -9.29 9.01 -19.51
N ARG A 124 -9.50 8.19 -18.48
CA ARG A 124 -10.82 7.61 -18.19
C ARG A 124 -11.84 8.61 -17.68
N LEU A 125 -11.41 9.65 -16.96
CA LEU A 125 -12.28 10.75 -16.53
C LEU A 125 -12.68 11.61 -17.73
N ALA A 126 -11.73 11.89 -18.66
CA ALA A 126 -12.03 12.58 -19.90
C ALA A 126 -13.08 11.83 -20.73
N ASP A 127 -12.99 10.49 -20.84
CA ASP A 127 -13.99 9.65 -21.50
C ASP A 127 -15.39 9.74 -20.83
N ARG A 128 -15.45 10.21 -19.57
CA ARG A 128 -16.69 10.47 -18.81
C ARG A 128 -17.14 11.93 -18.86
N GLY A 129 -16.41 12.81 -19.56
CA GLY A 129 -16.70 14.24 -19.64
C GLY A 129 -16.19 15.04 -18.42
N LEU A 130 -15.19 14.54 -17.70
CA LEU A 130 -14.61 15.17 -16.52
C LEU A 130 -13.12 15.48 -16.74
N ASN A 131 -12.66 16.61 -16.21
CA ASN A 131 -11.24 16.94 -16.17
C ASN A 131 -10.63 16.50 -14.83
N LEU A 132 -9.43 15.92 -14.85
CA LEU A 132 -8.58 15.71 -13.68
C LEU A 132 -7.42 16.70 -13.71
N ASP A 133 -7.43 17.64 -12.78
CA ASP A 133 -6.29 18.52 -12.55
C ASP A 133 -5.36 17.88 -11.50
N VAL A 134 -4.09 17.69 -11.87
CA VAL A 134 -3.05 17.24 -10.95
C VAL A 134 -2.15 18.41 -10.64
N PHE A 135 -2.08 18.80 -9.37
CA PHE A 135 -1.22 19.89 -8.93
C PHE A 135 -0.13 19.39 -8.01
N HIS A 136 1.05 20.03 -8.08
CA HIS A 136 2.08 19.89 -7.09
C HIS A 136 2.47 21.27 -6.55
N HIS A 137 3.09 21.26 -5.40
CA HIS A 137 3.66 22.46 -4.81
C HIS A 137 5.11 22.63 -5.29
N GLN A 138 5.47 23.82 -5.70
CA GLN A 138 6.87 24.15 -6.04
C GLN A 138 7.50 24.93 -4.90
N HIS A 139 8.43 24.31 -4.19
CA HIS A 139 9.21 24.97 -3.15
C HIS A 139 10.03 26.11 -3.78
N LYS A 140 9.79 27.34 -3.34
CA LYS A 140 10.72 28.45 -3.60
C LYS A 140 11.66 28.55 -2.42
N SER A 141 12.96 28.38 -2.67
CA SER A 141 13.98 28.61 -1.66
C SER A 141 13.84 30.04 -1.08
N GLY A 142 13.46 30.13 0.21
CA GLY A 142 13.39 31.37 0.98
C GLY A 142 12.03 32.07 1.08
N GLY A 143 10.92 31.42 0.73
CA GLY A 143 9.57 31.95 0.93
C GLY A 143 8.68 31.02 1.78
N ASP A 144 7.65 31.57 2.41
CA ASP A 144 6.58 30.78 3.02
C ASP A 144 5.93 29.89 1.95
N CYS A 145 5.99 28.58 2.20
CA CYS A 145 5.46 27.55 1.31
C CYS A 145 4.05 27.22 1.77
N PRO A 146 2.99 27.41 0.94
CA PRO A 146 1.65 27.05 1.35
C PRO A 146 1.57 25.55 1.65
N THR A 147 0.93 25.24 2.75
CA THR A 147 0.67 23.85 3.16
C THR A 147 -0.33 23.18 2.23
N ARG A 148 -0.41 21.86 2.28
CA ARG A 148 -1.35 21.10 1.45
C ARG A 148 -2.81 21.52 1.69
N HIS A 149 -3.18 21.86 2.92
CA HIS A 149 -4.54 22.33 3.22
C HIS A 149 -4.81 23.72 2.67
N GLU A 150 -3.83 24.65 2.67
CA GLU A 150 -4.00 25.97 2.04
C GLU A 150 -4.19 25.87 0.52
N LEU A 151 -3.43 24.96 -0.14
CA LEU A 151 -3.64 24.69 -1.56
C LEU A 151 -5.03 24.13 -1.85
N LEU A 152 -5.52 23.24 -0.99
CA LEU A 152 -6.86 22.70 -1.12
C LEU A 152 -7.94 23.75 -0.84
N THR A 153 -7.77 24.59 0.18
CA THR A 153 -8.66 25.71 0.48
C THR A 153 -8.77 26.65 -0.73
N PHE A 154 -7.64 26.92 -1.39
CA PHE A 154 -7.64 27.67 -2.63
C PHE A 154 -8.44 26.98 -3.75
N CYS A 155 -8.26 25.68 -3.95
CA CYS A 155 -9.03 24.90 -4.92
C CYS A 155 -10.54 24.83 -4.57
N ALA A 156 -10.91 25.03 -3.33
CA ALA A 156 -12.29 24.89 -2.86
C ALA A 156 -13.07 26.22 -2.69
N ARG A 157 -12.40 27.38 -2.85
CA ARG A 157 -12.96 28.70 -2.50
C ARG A 157 -14.29 29.08 -3.17
N LYS A 158 -14.64 28.46 -4.30
CA LYS A 158 -15.95 28.62 -4.96
C LYS A 158 -16.77 27.32 -4.95
N ALA A 159 -16.28 26.27 -4.27
CA ALA A 159 -17.00 25.03 -4.19
C ALA A 159 -18.28 25.20 -3.37
N ALA A 160 -19.35 24.52 -3.78
CA ALA A 160 -20.55 24.32 -2.96
C ALA A 160 -20.40 23.12 -2.03
N LEU A 161 -19.63 22.12 -2.48
CA LEU A 161 -19.36 20.90 -1.76
C LEU A 161 -17.97 20.37 -2.16
N VAL A 162 -17.20 19.91 -1.18
CA VAL A 162 -16.00 19.12 -1.38
C VAL A 162 -16.29 17.66 -1.01
N VAL A 163 -16.10 16.76 -1.95
CA VAL A 163 -16.15 15.30 -1.75
C VAL A 163 -14.74 14.78 -1.74
N THR A 164 -14.40 13.88 -0.82
CA THR A 164 -13.06 13.29 -0.75
C THR A 164 -13.08 11.84 -0.32
N ASP A 165 -11.98 11.12 -0.55
CA ASP A 165 -11.76 9.77 -0.04
C ASP A 165 -11.52 9.79 1.47
N CYS A 166 -11.78 8.68 2.15
CA CYS A 166 -11.48 8.51 3.58
C CYS A 166 -10.04 7.99 3.75
N PRO A 167 -9.09 8.83 4.20
CA PRO A 167 -7.72 8.39 4.44
C PRO A 167 -7.59 7.68 5.79
N TYR A 168 -6.75 6.63 5.86
CA TYR A 168 -6.51 5.90 7.10
C TYR A 168 -5.23 6.31 7.80
N LEU A 169 -4.16 6.58 7.05
CA LEU A 169 -2.86 6.92 7.60
C LEU A 169 -2.78 8.38 8.06
N ARG A 170 -2.10 8.63 9.17
CA ARG A 170 -1.97 9.93 9.86
C ARG A 170 -1.63 11.08 8.92
N PRO A 171 -0.62 11.01 8.01
CA PRO A 171 -0.26 12.18 7.20
C PRO A 171 -1.41 12.70 6.31
N TRP A 172 -2.18 11.81 5.71
CA TRP A 172 -3.34 12.22 4.89
C TRP A 172 -4.54 12.59 5.73
N ARG A 173 -4.72 11.89 6.86
CA ARG A 173 -5.80 12.18 7.78
C ARG A 173 -5.61 13.55 8.42
N SER A 174 -4.40 13.87 8.91
CA SER A 174 -4.09 15.20 9.46
C SER A 174 -4.23 16.30 8.41
N ALA A 175 -3.84 16.06 7.16
CA ALA A 175 -4.07 17.03 6.09
C ALA A 175 -5.55 17.32 5.86
N LEU A 176 -6.42 16.29 5.95
CA LEU A 176 -7.87 16.46 5.84
C LEU A 176 -8.45 17.17 7.08
N GLU A 177 -8.02 16.80 8.28
CA GLU A 177 -8.44 17.42 9.55
C GLU A 177 -8.05 18.90 9.58
N ASN A 178 -6.82 19.25 9.19
CA ASN A 178 -6.35 20.63 9.10
C ASN A 178 -7.15 21.43 8.05
N PHE A 179 -7.48 20.81 6.91
CA PHE A 179 -8.34 21.46 5.92
C PHE A 179 -9.74 21.76 6.48
N VAL A 180 -10.35 20.81 7.17
CA VAL A 180 -11.66 21.01 7.82
C VAL A 180 -11.59 22.13 8.86
N SER A 181 -10.53 22.16 9.67
CA SER A 181 -10.33 23.21 10.69
C SER A 181 -10.14 24.59 10.05
N SER A 182 -9.31 24.69 8.98
CA SER A 182 -9.09 25.97 8.30
C SER A 182 -10.36 26.52 7.65
N VAL A 183 -11.25 25.65 7.15
CA VAL A 183 -12.55 26.08 6.59
C VAL A 183 -13.48 26.61 7.69
N LYS A 184 -13.51 26.00 8.86
CA LYS A 184 -14.30 26.48 10.01
C LYS A 184 -13.79 27.82 10.53
N GLU A 185 -12.48 27.96 10.71
CA GLU A 185 -11.85 29.21 11.13
C GLU A 185 -12.10 30.36 10.16
N ALA A 186 -12.01 30.08 8.86
CA ALA A 186 -12.29 31.07 7.82
C ALA A 186 -13.79 31.50 7.82
N GLU A 187 -14.71 30.59 8.11
CA GLU A 187 -16.13 30.91 8.23
C GLU A 187 -16.43 31.74 9.47
N ASP A 188 -15.82 31.42 10.60
CA ASP A 188 -15.94 32.19 11.84
C ASP A 188 -15.39 33.64 11.66
N ALA A 189 -14.47 33.83 10.72
CA ALA A 189 -13.92 35.14 10.31
C ALA A 189 -14.74 35.84 9.19
N ASP A 190 -15.95 35.33 8.86
CA ASP A 190 -16.82 35.83 7.80
C ASP A 190 -16.16 35.84 6.39
N ASP A 191 -15.20 34.96 6.14
CA ASP A 191 -14.61 34.83 4.80
C ASP A 191 -15.67 34.34 3.80
N GLU A 192 -15.94 35.19 2.82
CA GLU A 192 -16.88 34.84 1.77
C GLU A 192 -16.54 33.58 0.97
N ASN A 193 -15.29 33.09 1.03
CA ASN A 193 -14.82 31.87 0.38
C ASN A 193 -14.98 30.61 1.23
N ALA A 194 -15.32 30.72 2.51
CA ALA A 194 -15.64 29.62 3.41
C ALA A 194 -17.13 29.23 3.36
N GLY A 195 -17.55 28.26 4.16
CA GLY A 195 -18.96 27.88 4.33
C GLY A 195 -19.50 26.84 3.34
N PHE A 196 -18.63 26.16 2.59
CA PHE A 196 -19.00 24.99 1.77
C PHE A 196 -19.01 23.70 2.59
N GLY A 197 -19.80 22.70 2.17
CA GLY A 197 -19.85 21.40 2.83
C GLY A 197 -18.61 20.53 2.52
N ILE A 198 -18.24 19.65 3.45
CA ILE A 198 -17.16 18.66 3.26
C ILE A 198 -17.66 17.27 3.62
N VAL A 199 -17.58 16.34 2.67
CA VAL A 199 -18.00 14.93 2.80
C VAL A 199 -16.84 14.01 2.47
N GLN A 200 -16.54 13.05 3.34
CA GLN A 200 -15.65 11.95 3.01
C GLN A 200 -16.41 10.66 2.73
N ILE A 201 -15.87 9.85 1.82
CA ILE A 201 -16.46 8.58 1.40
C ILE A 201 -15.45 7.43 1.63
N GLU A 202 -15.84 6.44 2.44
CA GLU A 202 -15.00 5.29 2.74
C GLU A 202 -15.10 4.22 1.62
N GLY A 203 -14.12 4.22 0.71
CA GLY A 203 -14.15 3.42 -0.52
C GLY A 203 -13.07 2.34 -0.67
N ASP A 204 -12.06 2.29 0.23
CA ASP A 204 -10.90 1.42 0.07
C ASP A 204 -10.93 0.17 0.97
N VAL A 205 -12.05 -0.09 1.63
CA VAL A 205 -12.38 -1.31 2.37
C VAL A 205 -13.65 -1.95 1.83
N VAL A 206 -13.82 -3.25 2.10
CA VAL A 206 -15.06 -3.96 1.75
C VAL A 206 -16.18 -3.50 2.65
N VAL A 207 -15.99 -3.57 3.96
CA VAL A 207 -16.97 -3.13 4.95
C VAL A 207 -16.41 -1.89 5.67
N PRO A 208 -17.15 -0.78 5.77
CA PRO A 208 -16.70 0.39 6.50
C PRO A 208 -16.22 0.04 7.91
N ALA A 209 -15.10 0.62 8.34
CA ALA A 209 -14.44 0.25 9.59
C ALA A 209 -15.38 0.36 10.81
N ALA A 210 -16.18 1.42 10.88
CA ALA A 210 -17.15 1.64 11.96
C ALA A 210 -18.33 0.64 11.95
N VAL A 211 -18.65 0.05 10.78
CA VAL A 211 -19.68 -1.02 10.68
C VAL A 211 -19.14 -2.35 11.20
N VAL A 212 -17.84 -2.60 11.01
CA VAL A 212 -17.20 -3.83 11.49
C VAL A 212 -17.14 -3.86 13.01
N THR A 213 -16.67 -2.78 13.64
CA THR A 213 -16.48 -2.71 15.10
C THR A 213 -16.21 -1.25 15.51
N ASP A 214 -16.38 -0.97 16.78
CA ASP A 214 -16.11 0.32 17.44
C ASP A 214 -14.75 0.40 18.14
N LYS A 215 -13.92 -0.66 17.99
CA LYS A 215 -12.62 -0.76 18.69
C LYS A 215 -11.59 -1.54 17.90
N GLU A 216 -10.35 -1.45 18.36
CA GLU A 216 -9.26 -2.26 17.85
C GLU A 216 -9.50 -3.76 18.10
N GLU A 217 -9.34 -4.57 17.05
CA GLU A 217 -9.49 -6.02 17.08
C GLU A 217 -8.16 -6.73 17.36
N TYR A 218 -8.20 -7.68 18.27
CA TYR A 218 -6.98 -8.37 18.71
C TYR A 218 -6.32 -9.20 17.60
N ALA A 219 -7.09 -9.89 16.76
CA ALA A 219 -6.58 -10.79 15.74
C ALA A 219 -7.60 -11.07 14.63
N ALA A 220 -7.16 -11.72 13.55
CA ALA A 220 -8.05 -12.14 12.46
C ALA A 220 -9.22 -13.01 12.93
N ARG A 221 -9.04 -13.84 13.96
CA ARG A 221 -10.12 -14.67 14.52
C ARG A 221 -11.25 -13.86 15.14
N THR A 222 -10.97 -12.65 15.66
CA THR A 222 -11.99 -11.79 16.29
C THR A 222 -12.71 -10.90 15.28
N ILE A 223 -12.01 -10.39 14.27
CA ILE A 223 -12.60 -9.54 13.24
C ILE A 223 -13.34 -10.33 12.15
N ARG A 224 -12.87 -11.55 11.80
CA ARG A 224 -13.45 -12.35 10.70
C ARG A 224 -14.96 -12.51 10.78
N PRO A 225 -15.57 -12.98 11.90
CA PRO A 225 -17.03 -13.12 11.96
C PRO A 225 -17.74 -11.77 11.81
N LYS A 226 -17.13 -10.68 12.29
CA LYS A 226 -17.69 -9.32 12.20
C LYS A 226 -17.70 -8.80 10.76
N VAL A 227 -16.64 -9.06 9.98
CA VAL A 227 -16.59 -8.72 8.55
C VAL A 227 -17.51 -9.64 7.75
N THR A 228 -17.43 -10.96 7.99
CA THR A 228 -18.14 -11.96 7.17
C THR A 228 -19.65 -11.77 7.16
N LYS A 229 -20.25 -11.40 8.29
CA LYS A 229 -21.71 -11.18 8.40
C LYS A 229 -22.23 -10.04 7.50
N HIS A 230 -21.34 -9.16 7.01
CA HIS A 230 -21.72 -8.03 6.19
C HIS A 230 -21.37 -8.16 4.69
N LEU A 231 -20.66 -9.24 4.31
CA LEU A 231 -20.14 -9.38 2.93
C LEU A 231 -21.26 -9.34 1.88
N ASP A 232 -22.40 -9.99 2.12
CA ASP A 232 -23.50 -10.01 1.15
C ASP A 232 -24.08 -8.61 0.88
N ARG A 233 -24.03 -7.72 1.88
CA ARG A 233 -24.49 -6.35 1.77
C ARG A 233 -23.48 -5.43 1.07
N PHE A 234 -22.18 -5.63 1.30
CA PHE A 234 -21.15 -4.70 0.85
C PHE A 234 -20.37 -5.17 -0.39
N VAL A 235 -20.37 -6.47 -0.70
CA VAL A 235 -19.77 -7.01 -1.93
C VAL A 235 -20.80 -6.99 -3.06
N VAL A 236 -21.19 -5.80 -3.47
CA VAL A 236 -22.17 -5.57 -4.53
C VAL A 236 -21.60 -4.66 -5.62
N PRO A 237 -22.07 -4.80 -6.88
CA PRO A 237 -21.68 -3.87 -7.93
C PRO A 237 -22.04 -2.42 -7.56
N LEU A 238 -21.15 -1.48 -7.86
CA LEU A 238 -21.42 -0.06 -7.80
C LEU A 238 -21.91 0.43 -9.16
N GLU A 239 -23.05 1.13 -9.17
CA GLU A 239 -23.56 1.79 -10.36
C GLU A 239 -22.61 2.91 -10.79
N SER A 240 -22.33 3.00 -12.08
CA SER A 240 -21.58 4.11 -12.67
C SER A 240 -22.53 5.10 -13.29
N LEU A 241 -22.59 6.28 -12.71
CA LEU A 241 -23.50 7.34 -13.16
C LEU A 241 -22.92 8.12 -14.35
N VAL A 242 -23.80 8.67 -15.15
CA VAL A 242 -23.44 9.60 -16.23
C VAL A 242 -23.53 11.03 -15.69
N ILE A 243 -22.46 11.81 -15.87
CA ILE A 243 -22.51 13.25 -15.58
C ILE A 243 -23.37 13.96 -16.62
N GLU A 244 -24.30 14.81 -16.20
CA GLU A 244 -25.13 15.60 -17.11
C GLU A 244 -24.28 16.55 -17.95
N LYS A 245 -24.68 16.77 -19.21
CA LYS A 245 -23.89 17.55 -20.17
C LYS A 245 -23.53 18.95 -19.66
N ALA A 246 -24.44 19.61 -18.96
CA ALA A 246 -24.23 20.94 -18.40
C ALA A 246 -23.20 20.98 -17.25
N ASN A 247 -22.95 19.84 -16.60
CA ASN A 247 -22.07 19.71 -15.44
C ASN A 247 -20.67 19.15 -15.79
N ARG A 248 -20.40 18.93 -17.08
CA ARG A 248 -19.12 18.44 -17.58
C ARG A 248 -18.04 19.50 -17.47
N THR A 249 -16.81 19.05 -17.21
CA THR A 249 -15.61 19.90 -17.12
C THR A 249 -14.50 19.46 -18.06
N GLU A 250 -14.81 18.58 -19.00
CA GLU A 250 -13.88 18.09 -20.01
C GLU A 250 -13.13 19.23 -20.70
N GLY A 251 -11.80 19.19 -20.71
CA GLY A 251 -10.95 20.23 -21.29
C GLY A 251 -10.92 21.55 -20.52
N THR A 252 -11.56 21.65 -19.36
CA THR A 252 -11.60 22.87 -18.54
C THR A 252 -10.85 22.66 -17.23
N SER A 253 -9.68 23.28 -17.08
CA SER A 253 -8.93 23.23 -15.82
C SER A 253 -9.62 24.08 -14.74
N LEU A 254 -9.58 23.60 -13.50
CA LEU A 254 -10.04 24.34 -12.33
C LEU A 254 -9.37 25.71 -12.21
N LEU A 255 -8.11 25.88 -12.65
CA LEU A 255 -7.39 27.15 -12.61
C LEU A 255 -8.07 28.26 -13.42
N THR A 256 -8.85 27.92 -14.45
CA THR A 256 -9.65 28.92 -15.21
C THR A 256 -10.76 29.51 -14.37
N VAL A 257 -11.24 28.80 -13.34
CA VAL A 257 -12.31 29.22 -12.45
C VAL A 257 -11.78 29.91 -11.20
N VAL A 258 -10.70 29.37 -10.61
CA VAL A 258 -10.16 29.88 -9.34
C VAL A 258 -8.98 30.84 -9.51
N GLY A 259 -8.41 30.95 -10.71
CA GLY A 259 -7.20 31.74 -10.99
C GLY A 259 -5.91 31.01 -10.59
N ASN A 260 -4.79 31.70 -10.70
CA ASN A 260 -3.49 31.15 -10.38
C ASN A 260 -3.03 31.61 -8.98
N SER A 261 -2.70 30.64 -8.10
CA SER A 261 -2.23 30.90 -6.72
C SER A 261 -0.87 30.31 -6.42
N GLY A 262 -0.05 30.06 -7.44
CA GLY A 262 1.21 29.33 -7.29
C GLY A 262 1.07 27.82 -7.42
N LEU A 263 -0.14 27.27 -7.62
CA LEU A 263 -0.36 25.89 -8.04
C LEU A 263 0.34 25.64 -9.38
N LYS A 264 1.08 24.55 -9.46
CA LYS A 264 1.73 24.10 -10.70
C LYS A 264 1.02 22.84 -11.20
N PRO A 265 0.42 22.88 -12.41
CA PRO A 265 -0.14 21.67 -12.99
C PRO A 265 0.95 20.69 -13.39
N LEU A 266 0.74 19.42 -13.09
CA LEU A 266 1.50 18.31 -13.64
C LEU A 266 0.77 17.75 -14.85
N ASP A 267 1.45 17.73 -15.98
CA ASP A 267 0.92 17.11 -17.19
C ASP A 267 1.04 15.58 -17.09
N VAL A 268 -0.11 14.92 -17.05
CA VAL A 268 -0.23 13.44 -17.00
C VAL A 268 -0.96 12.89 -18.23
N THR A 269 -1.08 13.66 -19.30
CA THR A 269 -1.86 13.31 -20.50
C THR A 269 -1.25 12.18 -21.33
N SER A 270 0.03 11.89 -21.15
CA SER A 270 0.73 10.82 -21.89
C SER A 270 1.88 10.23 -21.08
N SER A 271 2.36 9.05 -21.46
CA SER A 271 3.54 8.44 -20.82
C SER A 271 4.76 9.37 -20.85
N LYS A 272 4.99 10.11 -21.95
CA LYS A 272 6.09 11.08 -22.04
C LYS A 272 5.90 12.24 -21.06
N ALA A 273 4.65 12.71 -20.90
CA ALA A 273 4.31 13.76 -19.95
C ALA A 273 4.54 13.31 -18.51
N VAL A 274 4.19 12.06 -18.17
CA VAL A 274 4.43 11.45 -16.85
C VAL A 274 5.92 11.49 -16.46
N TYR A 275 6.84 11.11 -17.36
CA TYR A 275 8.27 11.18 -17.06
C TYR A 275 8.76 12.63 -16.89
N LYS A 276 8.25 13.58 -17.69
CA LYS A 276 8.54 15.00 -17.49
C LYS A 276 7.98 15.52 -16.17
N ALA A 277 6.78 15.11 -15.80
CA ALA A 277 6.19 15.47 -14.50
C ALA A 277 7.04 14.94 -13.35
N LEU A 278 7.56 13.70 -13.46
CA LEU A 278 8.48 13.13 -12.47
C LEU A 278 9.76 13.95 -12.31
N GLU A 279 10.31 14.50 -13.41
CA GLU A 279 11.50 15.36 -13.37
C GLU A 279 11.26 16.65 -12.57
N LEU A 280 10.02 17.17 -12.55
CA LEU A 280 9.65 18.39 -11.83
C LEU A 280 9.49 18.19 -10.32
N LEU A 281 9.33 16.93 -9.87
CA LEU A 281 9.08 16.60 -8.46
C LEU A 281 10.40 16.48 -7.68
N ASP A 282 10.40 17.01 -6.46
CA ASP A 282 11.46 16.73 -5.49
C ASP A 282 11.21 15.35 -4.86
N VAL A 283 11.91 14.33 -5.35
CA VAL A 283 11.79 12.93 -4.93
C VAL A 283 13.16 12.32 -4.62
N ASP A 284 13.18 11.32 -3.74
CA ASP A 284 14.38 10.52 -3.50
C ASP A 284 14.67 9.65 -4.72
N ARG A 285 15.70 10.02 -5.46
CA ARG A 285 16.13 9.35 -6.70
C ARG A 285 17.10 8.20 -6.47
N ASP A 286 17.52 7.96 -5.23
CA ASP A 286 18.33 6.79 -4.89
C ASP A 286 17.51 5.50 -4.92
N VAL A 287 16.18 5.64 -4.71
CA VAL A 287 15.23 4.52 -4.81
C VAL A 287 14.60 4.51 -6.20
N LYS A 288 15.27 3.86 -7.13
CA LYS A 288 14.91 3.82 -8.56
C LYS A 288 13.53 3.22 -8.82
N ALA A 289 12.90 3.69 -9.89
CA ALA A 289 11.66 3.15 -10.42
C ALA A 289 11.77 1.63 -10.72
N VAL A 290 10.64 0.95 -10.66
CA VAL A 290 10.50 -0.49 -10.95
C VAL A 290 9.50 -0.74 -12.06
N ASP A 291 9.39 0.20 -12.99
CA ASP A 291 8.46 0.19 -14.12
C ASP A 291 8.71 -0.95 -15.12
N TRP A 292 9.91 -1.56 -15.10
CA TRP A 292 10.23 -2.81 -15.77
C TRP A 292 9.44 -4.02 -15.19
N HIS A 293 8.89 -3.89 -13.97
CA HIS A 293 8.18 -4.95 -13.24
C HIS A 293 6.72 -4.60 -12.94
N PHE A 294 6.45 -3.37 -12.51
CA PHE A 294 5.12 -2.88 -12.18
C PHE A 294 4.78 -1.60 -12.94
N ARG A 295 3.63 -1.56 -13.56
CA ARG A 295 3.05 -0.36 -14.17
C ARG A 295 1.84 0.09 -13.38
N GLY A 296 1.70 1.41 -13.18
CA GLY A 296 0.55 2.01 -12.50
C GLY A 296 -0.73 1.97 -13.34
N GLY A 297 -1.85 2.24 -12.69
CA GLY A 297 -3.15 2.47 -13.32
C GLY A 297 -4.15 1.32 -13.24
N GLU A 298 -5.40 1.65 -13.48
CA GLU A 298 -6.57 0.76 -13.40
C GLU A 298 -6.53 -0.34 -14.48
N ALA A 299 -5.96 -0.03 -15.65
CA ALA A 299 -5.78 -1.00 -16.72
C ALA A 299 -4.82 -2.12 -16.30
N ALA A 300 -3.65 -1.75 -15.75
CA ALA A 300 -2.65 -2.70 -15.27
C ALA A 300 -3.19 -3.52 -14.09
N ALA A 301 -3.86 -2.88 -13.13
CA ALA A 301 -4.53 -3.56 -12.02
C ALA A 301 -5.56 -4.60 -12.51
N SER A 302 -6.37 -4.24 -13.50
CA SER A 302 -7.36 -5.14 -14.10
C SER A 302 -6.72 -6.33 -14.81
N ALA A 303 -5.60 -6.12 -15.50
CA ALA A 303 -4.83 -7.19 -16.14
C ALA A 303 -4.23 -8.14 -15.07
N CYS A 304 -3.72 -7.60 -13.97
CA CYS A 304 -3.21 -8.36 -12.83
C CYS A 304 -4.29 -9.26 -12.22
N VAL A 305 -5.50 -8.74 -11.99
CA VAL A 305 -6.66 -9.53 -11.51
C VAL A 305 -7.00 -10.66 -12.48
N LYS A 306 -7.09 -10.36 -13.79
CA LYS A 306 -7.41 -11.38 -14.81
C LYS A 306 -6.35 -12.48 -14.87
N LYS A 307 -5.06 -12.12 -14.75
CA LYS A 307 -3.94 -13.06 -14.73
C LYS A 307 -3.99 -13.98 -13.51
N PHE A 308 -4.35 -13.45 -12.35
CA PHE A 308 -4.34 -14.20 -11.09
C PHE A 308 -5.62 -15.01 -10.87
N LEU A 309 -6.81 -14.41 -11.04
CA LEU A 309 -8.10 -15.06 -10.75
C LEU A 309 -8.49 -16.03 -11.88
N THR A 310 -7.75 -17.12 -11.96
CA THR A 310 -8.04 -18.27 -12.82
C THR A 310 -8.17 -19.54 -11.98
N PRO A 311 -8.97 -20.55 -12.41
CA PRO A 311 -9.09 -21.80 -11.69
C PRO A 311 -7.77 -22.51 -11.43
N ASP A 312 -6.83 -22.44 -12.39
CA ASP A 312 -5.53 -23.12 -12.30
C ASP A 312 -4.62 -22.46 -11.27
N ARG A 313 -4.54 -21.13 -11.25
CA ARG A 313 -3.77 -20.38 -10.24
C ARG A 313 -4.34 -20.58 -8.85
N LEU A 314 -5.65 -20.58 -8.71
CA LEU A 314 -6.30 -20.79 -7.41
C LEU A 314 -6.20 -22.24 -6.92
N ALA A 315 -6.10 -23.23 -7.80
CA ALA A 315 -5.96 -24.63 -7.39
C ALA A 315 -4.70 -24.87 -6.54
N SER A 316 -3.59 -24.18 -6.83
CA SER A 316 -2.33 -24.31 -6.09
C SER A 316 -2.10 -23.20 -5.05
N TYR A 317 -2.85 -22.11 -5.12
CA TYR A 317 -2.61 -20.92 -4.30
C TYR A 317 -2.54 -21.18 -2.79
N ALA A 318 -3.46 -21.98 -2.25
CA ALA A 318 -3.50 -22.24 -0.81
C ALA A 318 -2.22 -22.91 -0.29
N THR A 319 -1.61 -23.78 -1.08
CA THR A 319 -0.39 -24.53 -0.75
C THR A 319 0.89 -23.78 -1.12
N GLU A 320 0.90 -23.08 -2.27
CA GLU A 320 2.11 -22.49 -2.84
C GLU A 320 2.36 -21.04 -2.40
N ARG A 321 1.34 -20.32 -1.93
CA ARG A 321 1.46 -18.90 -1.56
C ARG A 321 2.53 -18.61 -0.50
N ASN A 322 2.92 -19.60 0.28
CA ASN A 322 3.95 -19.46 1.32
C ASN A 322 5.34 -19.90 0.86
N GLU A 323 5.50 -20.48 -0.34
CA GLU A 323 6.78 -20.92 -0.87
C GLU A 323 7.52 -19.76 -1.56
N PRO A 324 8.60 -19.20 -0.99
CA PRO A 324 9.25 -18.00 -1.51
C PRO A 324 9.87 -18.18 -2.89
N SER A 325 10.25 -19.40 -3.26
CA SER A 325 10.84 -19.70 -4.56
C SER A 325 9.86 -19.64 -5.74
N LEU A 326 8.53 -19.58 -5.46
CA LEU A 326 7.48 -19.55 -6.45
C LEU A 326 6.88 -18.14 -6.61
N ASP A 327 6.34 -17.85 -7.80
CA ASP A 327 5.57 -16.63 -8.09
C ASP A 327 4.06 -16.91 -7.95
N ALA A 328 3.67 -17.40 -6.76
CA ALA A 328 2.29 -17.80 -6.47
C ALA A 328 1.39 -16.64 -5.98
N GLY A 329 1.96 -15.50 -5.64
CA GLY A 329 1.24 -14.31 -5.16
C GLY A 329 0.34 -13.68 -6.22
N SER A 330 -0.59 -12.83 -5.78
CA SER A 330 -1.52 -12.11 -6.66
C SER A 330 -0.96 -10.83 -7.25
N ASP A 331 0.09 -10.24 -6.65
CA ASP A 331 0.68 -8.93 -6.96
C ASP A 331 -0.29 -7.74 -6.88
N LEU A 332 -1.45 -7.92 -6.21
CA LEU A 332 -2.48 -6.90 -6.13
C LEU A 332 -2.23 -5.82 -5.06
N SER A 333 -1.34 -6.08 -4.09
CA SER A 333 -1.09 -5.16 -2.98
C SER A 333 -0.66 -3.77 -3.44
N VAL A 334 0.19 -3.68 -4.46
CA VAL A 334 0.62 -2.39 -5.03
C VAL A 334 -0.57 -1.60 -5.60
N TYR A 335 -1.49 -2.25 -6.31
CA TYR A 335 -2.66 -1.57 -6.90
C TYR A 335 -3.71 -1.18 -5.87
N LEU A 336 -3.89 -2.00 -4.84
CA LEU A 336 -4.79 -1.71 -3.72
C LEU A 336 -4.27 -0.54 -2.89
N ARG A 337 -2.95 -0.46 -2.70
CA ARG A 337 -2.29 0.64 -1.97
C ARG A 337 -2.54 2.00 -2.63
N TYR A 338 -2.44 2.10 -3.96
CA TYR A 338 -2.65 3.35 -4.70
C TYR A 338 -4.10 3.56 -5.14
N GLY A 339 -5.00 2.66 -4.74
CA GLY A 339 -6.39 2.77 -5.13
C GLY A 339 -6.68 2.57 -6.61
N HIS A 340 -5.72 2.01 -7.38
CA HIS A 340 -5.90 1.70 -8.81
C HIS A 340 -6.93 0.61 -9.06
N ILE A 341 -7.36 -0.08 -8.02
CA ILE A 341 -8.47 -1.02 -8.05
C ILE A 341 -9.20 -1.04 -6.71
N SER A 342 -10.53 -1.14 -6.75
CA SER A 342 -11.35 -1.35 -5.57
C SER A 342 -11.22 -2.79 -5.06
N VAL A 343 -11.05 -2.96 -3.75
CA VAL A 343 -11.05 -4.28 -3.11
C VAL A 343 -12.40 -4.99 -3.30
N VAL A 344 -13.51 -4.26 -3.34
CA VAL A 344 -14.85 -4.82 -3.63
C VAL A 344 -14.91 -5.36 -5.06
N ARG A 345 -14.33 -4.67 -6.03
CA ARG A 345 -14.24 -5.15 -7.41
C ARG A 345 -13.41 -6.43 -7.52
N VAL A 346 -12.32 -6.55 -6.75
CA VAL A 346 -11.52 -7.78 -6.65
C VAL A 346 -12.35 -8.92 -6.05
N ALA A 347 -13.09 -8.66 -4.96
CA ALA A 347 -13.96 -9.64 -4.32
C ALA A 347 -15.10 -10.10 -5.25
N LEU A 348 -15.72 -9.19 -6.00
CA LEU A 348 -16.74 -9.52 -7.01
C LEU A 348 -16.17 -10.40 -8.14
N ALA A 349 -14.96 -10.11 -8.61
CA ALA A 349 -14.29 -10.92 -9.62
C ALA A 349 -13.97 -12.33 -9.08
N ALA A 350 -13.49 -12.42 -7.83
CA ALA A 350 -13.20 -13.67 -7.14
C ALA A 350 -14.47 -14.50 -6.92
N ASN A 351 -15.60 -13.88 -6.55
CA ASN A 351 -16.88 -14.55 -6.33
C ASN A 351 -17.42 -15.26 -7.57
N LYS A 352 -17.04 -14.86 -8.79
CA LYS A 352 -17.40 -15.57 -10.03
C LYS A 352 -16.84 -16.99 -10.10
N LEU A 353 -15.83 -17.30 -9.29
CA LEU A 353 -15.17 -18.61 -9.23
C LEU A 353 -15.67 -19.50 -8.07
N LYS A 354 -16.65 -19.05 -7.28
CA LYS A 354 -17.19 -19.83 -6.13
C LYS A 354 -17.71 -21.22 -6.48
N GLY A 355 -18.22 -21.42 -7.70
CA GLY A 355 -18.73 -22.72 -8.17
C GLY A 355 -17.65 -23.68 -8.70
N VAL A 356 -16.38 -23.26 -8.78
CA VAL A 356 -15.31 -24.07 -9.36
C VAL A 356 -14.63 -24.90 -8.29
N ALA A 357 -14.91 -26.20 -8.24
CA ALA A 357 -14.46 -27.11 -7.17
C ALA A 357 -12.94 -27.06 -6.94
N ARG A 358 -12.11 -27.10 -8.00
CA ARG A 358 -10.65 -27.08 -7.90
C ARG A 358 -10.07 -25.75 -7.37
N ALA A 359 -10.82 -24.66 -7.49
CA ALA A 359 -10.41 -23.34 -7.00
C ALA A 359 -10.84 -23.05 -5.56
N LYS A 360 -11.69 -23.88 -4.94
CA LYS A 360 -12.39 -23.61 -3.69
C LYS A 360 -11.45 -23.20 -2.54
N GLU A 361 -10.41 -23.99 -2.28
CA GLU A 361 -9.47 -23.74 -1.17
C GLU A 361 -8.62 -22.49 -1.42
N GLY A 362 -8.08 -22.34 -2.63
CA GLY A 362 -7.29 -21.17 -3.00
C GLY A 362 -8.11 -19.90 -3.00
N LEU A 363 -9.36 -19.95 -3.46
CA LEU A 363 -10.29 -18.84 -3.42
C LEU A 363 -10.58 -18.40 -1.98
N ALA A 364 -10.87 -19.35 -1.09
CA ALA A 364 -11.10 -19.07 0.33
C ALA A 364 -9.85 -18.45 0.98
N SER A 365 -8.66 -19.01 0.71
CA SER A 365 -7.39 -18.46 1.18
C SER A 365 -7.12 -17.06 0.63
N PHE A 366 -7.42 -16.79 -0.64
CA PHE A 366 -7.26 -15.47 -1.25
C PHE A 366 -8.21 -14.43 -0.65
N LEU A 367 -9.49 -14.77 -0.48
CA LEU A 367 -10.47 -13.86 0.12
C LEU A 367 -10.17 -13.57 1.60
N GLU A 368 -9.61 -14.53 2.34
CA GLU A 368 -9.12 -14.30 3.70
C GLU A 368 -8.04 -13.20 3.72
N GLU A 369 -7.08 -13.23 2.78
CA GLU A 369 -6.00 -12.23 2.74
C GLU A 369 -6.51 -10.86 2.26
N VAL A 370 -7.27 -10.82 1.17
CA VAL A 370 -7.65 -9.55 0.53
C VAL A 370 -8.78 -8.84 1.26
N ILE A 371 -9.56 -9.56 2.08
CA ILE A 371 -10.65 -8.98 2.89
C ILE A 371 -10.24 -8.97 4.36
N VAL A 372 -10.21 -10.12 5.02
CA VAL A 372 -10.12 -10.19 6.49
C VAL A 372 -8.79 -9.61 7.00
N ARG A 373 -7.66 -9.97 6.37
CA ARG A 373 -6.35 -9.48 6.79
C ARG A 373 -6.17 -7.99 6.50
N ARG A 374 -6.67 -7.53 5.34
CA ARG A 374 -6.65 -6.11 5.01
C ARG A 374 -7.54 -5.28 5.96
N GLU A 375 -8.76 -5.73 6.24
CA GLU A 375 -9.67 -5.07 7.19
C GLU A 375 -9.08 -5.02 8.61
N LEU A 376 -8.36 -6.07 9.04
CA LEU A 376 -7.65 -6.08 10.32
C LEU A 376 -6.54 -5.02 10.37
N SER A 377 -5.80 -4.84 9.27
CA SER A 377 -4.76 -3.83 9.18
C SER A 377 -5.33 -2.40 9.20
N VAL A 378 -6.44 -2.17 8.50
CA VAL A 378 -7.16 -0.91 8.55
C VAL A 378 -7.72 -0.66 9.95
N ASN A 379 -8.28 -1.67 10.60
CA ASN A 379 -8.78 -1.58 11.97
C ASN A 379 -7.68 -1.17 12.96
N LEU A 380 -6.48 -1.76 12.86
CA LEU A 380 -5.33 -1.35 13.68
C LEU A 380 -5.06 0.15 13.54
N VAL A 381 -4.98 0.64 12.31
CA VAL A 381 -4.63 2.04 12.05
C VAL A 381 -5.75 2.98 12.49
N VAL A 382 -7.01 2.67 12.20
CA VAL A 382 -8.17 3.52 12.53
C VAL A 382 -8.35 3.66 14.03
N TYR A 383 -8.18 2.59 14.80
CA TYR A 383 -8.42 2.60 16.26
C TYR A 383 -7.15 2.76 17.10
N ASN A 384 -5.98 2.99 16.46
CA ASN A 384 -4.71 3.23 17.16
C ASN A 384 -3.88 4.33 16.48
N GLN A 385 -4.54 5.43 16.14
CA GLN A 385 -3.97 6.54 15.36
C GLN A 385 -2.67 7.11 15.95
N ASP A 386 -2.57 7.19 17.26
CA ASP A 386 -1.41 7.81 17.91
C ASP A 386 -0.18 6.90 17.97
N ASN A 387 -0.36 5.57 17.79
CA ASN A 387 0.71 4.61 18.07
C ASN A 387 0.91 3.53 17.01
N TYR A 388 0.10 3.45 15.94
CA TYR A 388 0.17 2.34 14.99
C TYR A 388 1.55 2.17 14.32
N ASP A 389 2.38 3.21 14.32
CA ASP A 389 3.73 3.27 13.74
C ASP A 389 4.84 3.15 14.79
N SER A 390 4.54 2.74 16.01
CA SER A 390 5.49 2.55 17.09
C SER A 390 5.24 1.24 17.86
N MET A 391 6.20 0.83 18.67
CA MET A 391 6.04 -0.35 19.55
C MET A 391 4.89 -0.22 20.55
N ARG A 392 4.37 0.99 20.78
CA ARG A 392 3.20 1.21 21.65
C ARG A 392 1.93 0.56 21.12
N CYS A 393 1.86 0.26 19.81
CA CYS A 393 0.72 -0.48 19.24
C CYS A 393 0.71 -1.97 19.61
N LEU A 394 1.81 -2.52 20.10
CA LEU A 394 1.94 -3.94 20.42
C LEU A 394 1.06 -4.33 21.62
N PRO A 395 0.62 -5.59 21.72
CA PRO A 395 -0.07 -6.06 22.93
C PRO A 395 0.87 -6.08 24.13
N ASN A 396 0.32 -5.89 25.31
CA ASN A 396 1.09 -5.76 26.56
C ASN A 396 2.12 -6.88 26.77
N TYR A 397 1.77 -8.14 26.47
CA TYR A 397 2.73 -9.25 26.63
C TYR A 397 3.98 -9.07 25.76
N ALA A 398 3.82 -8.51 24.55
CA ALA A 398 4.94 -8.29 23.64
C ALA A 398 5.80 -7.09 24.07
N GLN A 399 5.16 -5.99 24.53
CA GLN A 399 5.87 -4.83 25.08
C GLN A 399 6.71 -5.22 26.29
N VAL A 400 6.10 -5.90 27.26
CA VAL A 400 6.78 -6.33 28.51
C VAL A 400 7.94 -7.27 28.19
N THR A 401 7.70 -8.33 27.42
CA THR A 401 8.76 -9.32 27.16
C THR A 401 9.91 -8.74 26.32
N LEU A 402 9.65 -7.84 25.36
CA LEU A 402 10.71 -7.20 24.57
C LEU A 402 11.52 -6.21 25.42
N GLN A 403 10.88 -5.53 26.39
CA GLN A 403 11.57 -4.66 27.32
C GLN A 403 12.45 -5.47 28.31
N GLU A 404 11.95 -6.59 28.85
CA GLU A 404 12.70 -7.49 29.72
C GLU A 404 13.96 -8.07 29.05
N HIS A 405 13.92 -8.23 27.71
CA HIS A 405 15.01 -8.74 26.89
C HIS A 405 15.76 -7.64 26.10
N ALA A 406 15.54 -6.36 26.42
CA ALA A 406 16.15 -5.24 25.68
C ALA A 406 17.68 -5.25 25.78
N ASP A 407 18.23 -5.59 26.96
CA ASP A 407 19.66 -5.59 27.27
C ASP A 407 20.33 -6.95 26.98
N ASP A 408 19.59 -7.92 26.46
CA ASP A 408 20.17 -9.22 26.10
C ASP A 408 21.31 -9.04 25.08
N LYS A 409 22.39 -9.79 25.26
CA LYS A 409 23.56 -9.74 24.38
C LYS A 409 23.16 -10.08 22.94
N ARG A 410 23.54 -9.21 21.99
CA ARG A 410 23.47 -9.47 20.55
C ARG A 410 24.82 -10.04 20.09
N ASP A 411 24.79 -11.18 19.42
CA ASP A 411 26.01 -11.78 18.88
C ASP A 411 26.57 -10.97 17.70
N GLN A 412 25.70 -10.24 17.00
CA GLN A 412 26.05 -9.42 15.85
C GLN A 412 25.14 -8.19 15.76
N LEU A 413 25.73 -7.05 15.42
CA LEU A 413 25.02 -5.82 15.09
C LEU A 413 25.41 -5.38 13.68
N TYR A 414 24.48 -4.79 12.94
CA TYR A 414 24.72 -4.23 11.62
C TYR A 414 24.31 -2.76 11.57
N SER A 415 25.12 -1.94 10.89
CA SER A 415 24.77 -0.54 10.63
C SER A 415 23.61 -0.44 9.64
N ARG A 416 22.97 0.73 9.61
CA ARG A 416 21.92 1.05 8.63
C ARG A 416 22.41 0.79 7.21
N GLU A 417 23.60 1.27 6.86
CA GLU A 417 24.18 1.10 5.53
C GLU A 417 24.37 -0.39 5.16
N GLN A 418 24.87 -1.20 6.10
CA GLN A 418 25.03 -2.64 5.88
C GLN A 418 23.67 -3.33 5.64
N LEU A 419 22.64 -2.95 6.39
CA LEU A 419 21.29 -3.47 6.22
C LEU A 419 20.67 -3.03 4.88
N GLU A 420 20.73 -1.75 4.55
CA GLU A 420 20.18 -1.23 3.29
C GLU A 420 20.82 -1.90 2.06
N HIS A 421 22.13 -2.12 2.09
CA HIS A 421 22.89 -2.69 0.98
C HIS A 421 23.09 -4.20 1.06
N PHE A 422 22.26 -4.90 1.86
CA PHE A 422 22.27 -6.37 2.03
C PHE A 422 23.68 -6.96 2.28
N LYS A 423 24.50 -6.25 3.09
CA LYS A 423 25.86 -6.61 3.48
C LYS A 423 25.90 -7.27 4.86
N THR A 424 25.12 -8.34 5.06
CA THR A 424 25.12 -9.11 6.31
C THR A 424 25.73 -10.49 6.08
N GLY A 425 26.04 -11.22 7.18
CA GLY A 425 26.49 -12.61 7.09
C GLY A 425 25.40 -13.64 6.76
N ASP A 426 24.14 -13.21 6.61
CA ASP A 426 22.99 -14.09 6.33
C ASP A 426 22.55 -13.97 4.87
N GLN A 427 22.92 -14.95 4.05
CA GLN A 427 22.60 -14.94 2.61
C GLN A 427 21.10 -14.94 2.30
N LEU A 428 20.26 -15.55 3.15
CA LEU A 428 18.82 -15.59 2.93
C LEU A 428 18.19 -14.24 3.24
N TRP A 429 18.68 -13.58 4.28
CA TRP A 429 18.26 -12.22 4.61
C TRP A 429 18.71 -11.23 3.52
N ASN A 430 19.97 -11.34 3.09
CA ASN A 430 20.51 -10.51 2.00
C ASN A 430 19.68 -10.70 0.71
N ALA A 431 19.29 -11.92 0.37
CA ALA A 431 18.42 -12.19 -0.77
C ALA A 431 17.04 -11.51 -0.61
N ALA A 432 16.45 -11.55 0.59
CA ALA A 432 15.17 -10.91 0.86
C ALA A 432 15.25 -9.39 0.76
N GLN A 433 16.28 -8.77 1.34
CA GLN A 433 16.52 -7.33 1.23
C GLN A 433 16.79 -6.91 -0.21
N ARG A 434 17.58 -7.70 -0.95
CA ARG A 434 17.86 -7.46 -2.36
C ARG A 434 16.59 -7.56 -3.22
N GLU A 435 15.73 -8.58 -3.00
CA GLU A 435 14.42 -8.67 -3.68
C GLU A 435 13.62 -7.38 -3.47
N LEU A 436 13.54 -6.88 -2.23
CA LEU A 436 12.83 -5.65 -1.87
C LEU A 436 13.41 -4.43 -2.60
N VAL A 437 14.73 -4.25 -2.53
CA VAL A 437 15.41 -3.08 -3.12
C VAL A 437 15.27 -3.06 -4.64
N VAL A 438 15.46 -4.18 -5.32
CA VAL A 438 15.50 -4.21 -6.79
C VAL A 438 14.12 -4.30 -7.45
N SER A 439 13.11 -4.88 -6.78
CA SER A 439 11.80 -5.13 -7.39
C SER A 439 10.64 -4.34 -6.76
N GLY A 440 10.88 -3.67 -5.63
CA GLY A 440 9.80 -3.05 -4.86
C GLY A 440 8.89 -4.04 -4.14
N LYS A 441 9.31 -5.32 -4.04
CA LYS A 441 8.51 -6.38 -3.45
C LYS A 441 9.38 -7.35 -2.66
N MET A 442 8.84 -7.89 -1.58
CA MET A 442 9.42 -8.99 -0.83
C MET A 442 8.34 -10.03 -0.55
N HIS A 443 8.65 -11.32 -0.71
CA HIS A 443 7.70 -12.39 -0.40
C HIS A 443 7.25 -12.31 1.07
N GLY A 444 5.94 -12.44 1.36
CA GLY A 444 5.37 -12.23 2.69
C GLY A 444 6.01 -13.10 3.80
N TYR A 445 6.37 -14.37 3.50
CA TYR A 445 7.06 -15.23 4.46
C TYR A 445 8.50 -14.76 4.73
N MET A 446 9.18 -14.29 3.69
CA MET A 446 10.54 -13.72 3.84
C MET A 446 10.51 -12.39 4.60
N ARG A 447 9.45 -11.58 4.45
CA ARG A 447 9.28 -10.34 5.24
C ARG A 447 9.21 -10.62 6.75
N MET A 448 8.60 -11.73 7.15
CA MET A 448 8.62 -12.16 8.55
C MET A 448 10.03 -12.50 9.04
N TYR A 449 10.74 -13.36 8.31
CA TYR A 449 12.12 -13.73 8.64
C TYR A 449 13.04 -12.52 8.68
N TRP A 450 12.96 -11.69 7.66
CA TRP A 450 13.69 -10.43 7.51
C TRP A 450 13.51 -9.51 8.72
N GLY A 451 12.28 -9.28 9.15
CA GLY A 451 12.00 -8.42 10.31
C GLY A 451 12.45 -9.04 11.64
N LYS A 452 12.36 -10.39 11.78
CA LYS A 452 12.90 -11.09 12.97
C LYS A 452 14.41 -10.91 13.10
N LYS A 453 15.13 -10.90 12.00
CA LYS A 453 16.57 -10.65 11.99
C LYS A 453 16.91 -9.19 12.31
N LEU A 454 16.08 -8.23 11.93
CA LEU A 454 16.26 -6.85 12.36
C LEU A 454 16.14 -6.71 13.89
N LEU A 455 15.17 -7.37 14.53
CA LEU A 455 15.10 -7.43 16.00
C LEU A 455 16.35 -8.06 16.63
N GLU A 456 16.91 -9.08 15.99
CA GLU A 456 18.10 -9.80 16.48
C GLU A 456 19.40 -8.97 16.33
N TRP A 457 19.47 -8.07 15.33
CA TRP A 457 20.70 -7.40 14.87
C TRP A 457 20.76 -5.90 15.15
N THR A 458 19.80 -5.35 15.85
CA THR A 458 19.79 -3.96 16.33
C THR A 458 20.02 -3.88 17.82
N GLN A 459 20.50 -2.72 18.31
CA GLN A 459 20.86 -2.55 19.71
C GLN A 459 19.68 -2.75 20.64
N THR A 460 18.50 -2.23 20.25
CA THR A 460 17.26 -2.32 21.01
C THR A 460 16.11 -2.86 20.15
N PRO A 461 15.05 -3.42 20.77
CA PRO A 461 13.85 -3.82 20.04
C PRO A 461 13.18 -2.66 19.29
N GLU A 462 13.25 -1.44 19.84
CA GLU A 462 12.69 -0.25 19.22
C GLU A 462 13.46 0.14 17.94
N GLU A 463 14.78 0.11 17.97
CA GLU A 463 15.60 0.27 16.75
C GLU A 463 15.24 -0.76 15.68
N GLY A 464 15.05 -2.02 16.09
CA GLY A 464 14.65 -3.10 15.16
C GLY A 464 13.27 -2.85 14.53
N PHE A 465 12.30 -2.38 15.32
CA PHE A 465 10.97 -2.01 14.84
C PHE A 465 11.07 -0.87 13.82
N ASN A 466 11.83 0.13 14.15
CA ASN A 466 12.03 1.32 13.35
C ASN A 466 12.77 1.02 12.05
N ALA A 467 13.84 0.23 12.11
CA ALA A 467 14.55 -0.26 10.93
C ALA A 467 13.60 -1.01 9.98
N ALA A 468 12.74 -1.86 10.53
CA ALA A 468 11.77 -2.60 9.74
C ALA A 468 10.76 -1.66 9.05
N LEU A 469 10.24 -0.64 9.74
CA LEU A 469 9.32 0.34 9.14
C LEU A 469 10.01 1.15 8.04
N VAL A 470 11.17 1.72 8.32
CA VAL A 470 11.90 2.57 7.37
C VAL A 470 12.28 1.81 6.11
N LEU A 471 12.91 0.64 6.25
CA LEU A 471 13.34 -0.15 5.10
C LEU A 471 12.15 -0.66 4.28
N ASN A 472 11.09 -1.12 4.96
CA ASN A 472 9.87 -1.53 4.28
C ASN A 472 9.24 -0.36 3.49
N ASN A 473 9.03 0.78 4.15
CA ASN A 473 8.30 1.90 3.54
C ASN A 473 9.12 2.62 2.47
N LYS A 474 10.46 2.61 2.60
CA LYS A 474 11.36 3.19 1.58
C LYS A 474 11.37 2.38 0.29
N TYR A 475 11.38 1.05 0.38
CA TYR A 475 11.64 0.19 -0.78
C TYR A 475 10.43 -0.59 -1.31
N ALA A 476 9.44 -0.93 -0.47
CA ALA A 476 8.27 -1.68 -0.93
C ALA A 476 7.29 -0.78 -1.69
N LEU A 477 6.97 -1.15 -2.92
CA LEU A 477 6.03 -0.38 -3.76
C LEU A 477 4.59 -0.41 -3.20
N ASP A 478 4.24 -1.43 -2.41
CA ASP A 478 2.95 -1.55 -1.71
C ASP A 478 2.94 -0.85 -0.33
N ALA A 479 3.94 -0.03 -0.03
CA ALA A 479 4.08 0.74 1.20
C ALA A 479 4.14 2.26 0.92
N PRO A 480 3.87 3.08 1.95
CA PRO A 480 3.17 2.70 3.17
C PRO A 480 1.67 2.49 2.94
N ASP A 481 1.15 1.52 3.65
CA ASP A 481 -0.25 1.11 3.64
C ASP A 481 -0.59 0.61 5.06
N PRO A 482 -1.83 0.56 5.54
CA PRO A 482 -2.16 -0.08 6.81
C PRO A 482 -1.51 -1.45 7.01
N ASN A 483 -1.35 -2.25 5.92
CA ASN A 483 -0.66 -3.54 5.99
C ASN A 483 0.85 -3.44 6.25
N SER A 484 1.51 -2.32 5.90
CA SER A 484 2.92 -2.08 6.22
C SER A 484 3.12 -2.06 7.74
N TYR A 485 2.32 -1.25 8.43
CA TYR A 485 2.37 -1.10 9.89
C TYR A 485 1.92 -2.36 10.60
N ALA A 486 0.78 -2.94 10.21
CA ALA A 486 0.32 -4.20 10.77
C ALA A 486 1.31 -5.36 10.54
N GLY A 487 1.96 -5.41 9.37
CA GLY A 487 2.95 -6.42 9.04
C GLY A 487 4.22 -6.31 9.88
N VAL A 488 4.74 -5.09 10.08
CA VAL A 488 5.89 -4.87 10.98
C VAL A 488 5.48 -5.16 12.42
N ALA A 489 4.38 -4.60 12.91
CA ALA A 489 3.90 -4.85 14.26
C ALA A 489 3.71 -6.36 14.52
N TRP A 490 3.25 -7.14 13.53
CA TRP A 490 3.12 -8.59 13.65
C TRP A 490 4.46 -9.31 13.85
N VAL A 491 5.52 -8.84 13.21
CA VAL A 491 6.88 -9.34 13.49
C VAL A 491 7.22 -9.22 14.97
N PHE A 492 6.77 -8.16 15.64
CA PHE A 492 7.04 -7.85 17.04
C PHE A 492 5.95 -8.34 18.00
N GLY A 493 4.99 -9.17 17.54
CA GLY A 493 4.01 -9.83 18.41
C GLY A 493 2.56 -9.37 18.27
N LYS A 494 2.26 -8.33 17.46
CA LYS A 494 0.88 -7.92 17.19
C LYS A 494 0.10 -9.02 16.48
N HIS A 495 -1.16 -9.23 16.87
CA HIS A 495 -2.04 -10.25 16.30
C HIS A 495 -1.54 -11.70 16.41
N ASP A 496 -0.52 -11.95 17.25
CA ASP A 496 0.05 -13.27 17.54
C ASP A 496 -0.19 -13.65 19.01
N GLN A 497 0.31 -14.77 19.42
CA GLN A 497 0.28 -15.28 20.79
C GLN A 497 1.69 -15.34 21.39
N GLY A 498 1.80 -15.46 22.71
CA GLY A 498 3.06 -15.72 23.37
C GLY A 498 3.62 -17.10 22.99
N TRP A 499 4.94 -17.15 22.73
CA TRP A 499 5.70 -18.35 22.42
C TRP A 499 6.65 -18.70 23.56
N ARG A 500 7.39 -19.81 23.42
CA ARG A 500 8.44 -20.17 24.38
C ARG A 500 9.49 -19.06 24.39
N GLU A 501 9.80 -18.60 25.60
CA GLU A 501 10.76 -17.53 25.86
C GLU A 501 12.17 -17.85 25.37
N ARG A 502 12.84 -16.86 24.80
CA ARG A 502 14.20 -16.92 24.25
C ARG A 502 14.88 -15.57 24.42
N ALA A 503 16.22 -15.61 24.55
CA ALA A 503 17.02 -14.39 24.52
C ALA A 503 16.66 -13.48 23.33
N ILE A 504 16.69 -12.17 23.53
CA ILE A 504 16.34 -11.10 22.57
C ILE A 504 14.85 -11.06 22.23
N PHE A 505 14.23 -12.23 21.97
CA PHE A 505 12.85 -12.35 21.48
C PHE A 505 11.82 -12.43 22.62
N GLY A 506 12.25 -12.78 23.83
CA GLY A 506 11.32 -13.11 24.90
C GLY A 506 10.27 -14.11 24.43
N LYS A 507 9.01 -13.79 24.62
CA LYS A 507 7.84 -14.60 24.18
C LYS A 507 7.35 -14.28 22.76
N VAL A 508 8.06 -13.43 22.02
CA VAL A 508 7.75 -13.17 20.63
C VAL A 508 8.25 -14.32 19.75
N ARG A 509 7.47 -14.65 18.71
CA ARG A 509 7.79 -15.75 17.77
C ARG A 509 9.22 -15.63 17.22
N TYR A 510 10.00 -16.67 17.32
CA TYR A 510 11.35 -16.78 16.76
C TYR A 510 11.37 -17.45 15.39
N MET A 511 12.25 -16.98 14.50
CA MET A 511 12.53 -17.61 13.21
C MET A 511 14.03 -17.63 12.96
N ASN A 512 14.52 -18.73 12.36
CA ASN A 512 15.93 -18.86 11.98
C ASN A 512 16.10 -19.51 10.60
N GLU A 513 17.31 -19.43 10.08
CA GLU A 513 17.71 -19.96 8.78
C GLU A 513 17.45 -21.47 8.66
N ALA A 514 17.82 -22.26 9.67
CA ALA A 514 17.62 -23.71 9.67
C ALA A 514 16.11 -24.07 9.55
N GLY A 515 15.25 -23.29 10.20
CA GLY A 515 13.79 -23.44 10.08
C GLY A 515 13.28 -23.15 8.67
N LEU A 516 13.82 -22.12 8.02
CA LEU A 516 13.49 -21.79 6.62
C LEU A 516 13.94 -22.89 5.67
N LYS A 517 15.20 -23.32 5.75
CA LYS A 517 15.78 -24.40 4.89
C LYS A 517 15.03 -25.72 5.03
N ARG A 518 14.54 -26.04 6.24
CA ARG A 518 13.71 -27.23 6.47
C ARG A 518 12.33 -27.13 5.82
N LYS A 519 11.77 -25.92 5.74
CA LYS A 519 10.38 -25.70 5.30
C LYS A 519 10.27 -25.39 3.80
N PHE A 520 11.26 -24.73 3.22
CA PHE A 520 11.21 -24.15 1.89
C PHE A 520 12.47 -24.45 1.07
N ARG A 521 12.36 -24.29 -0.25
CA ARG A 521 13.47 -24.45 -1.20
C ARG A 521 14.30 -23.16 -1.29
N MET A 522 15.08 -22.87 -0.23
CA MET A 522 15.76 -21.58 -0.09
C MET A 522 16.82 -21.31 -1.15
N ASP A 523 17.55 -22.34 -1.64
CA ASP A 523 18.50 -22.18 -2.75
C ASP A 523 17.78 -21.76 -4.06
N ALA A 524 16.57 -22.27 -4.28
CA ALA A 524 15.75 -21.86 -5.42
C ALA A 524 15.27 -20.41 -5.26
N TYR A 525 14.98 -19.97 -4.04
CA TYR A 525 14.65 -18.58 -3.73
C TYR A 525 15.82 -17.64 -4.04
N VAL A 526 17.03 -17.95 -3.56
CA VAL A 526 18.23 -17.13 -3.84
C VAL A 526 18.46 -17.00 -5.35
N ARG A 527 18.38 -18.13 -6.10
CA ARG A 527 18.49 -18.08 -7.57
C ARG A 527 17.37 -17.27 -8.24
N LYS A 528 16.14 -17.31 -7.70
CA LYS A 528 15.04 -16.46 -8.17
C LYS A 528 15.39 -14.99 -8.01
N VAL A 529 15.87 -14.57 -6.85
CA VAL A 529 16.26 -13.18 -6.60
C VAL A 529 17.40 -12.74 -7.52
N GLY A 530 18.40 -13.60 -7.77
CA GLY A 530 19.45 -13.33 -8.75
C GLY A 530 18.91 -13.08 -10.16
N ARG A 531 17.90 -13.86 -10.60
CA ARG A 531 17.23 -13.60 -11.91
C ARG A 531 16.42 -12.29 -11.92
N ILE A 532 15.79 -11.92 -10.81
CA ILE A 532 15.07 -10.66 -10.66
C ILE A 532 16.07 -9.49 -10.78
N ALA A 533 17.19 -9.54 -10.05
CA ALA A 533 18.23 -8.52 -10.12
C ALA A 533 18.83 -8.37 -11.53
N ALA A 534 19.09 -9.48 -12.22
CA ALA A 534 19.57 -9.45 -13.60
C ALA A 534 18.57 -8.82 -14.58
N LYS A 535 17.25 -8.99 -14.36
CA LYS A 535 16.22 -8.32 -15.14
C LYS A 535 16.17 -6.82 -14.85
N ALA A 536 16.30 -6.43 -13.58
CA ALA A 536 16.32 -5.02 -13.18
C ALA A 536 17.49 -4.28 -13.86
N LYS A 537 18.69 -4.83 -13.84
CA LYS A 537 19.87 -4.27 -14.55
C LYS A 537 19.61 -4.02 -16.04
N LYS A 538 18.93 -4.94 -16.71
CA LYS A 538 18.58 -4.78 -18.13
C LYS A 538 17.53 -3.68 -18.34
N GLY A 539 16.65 -3.47 -17.37
CA GLY A 539 15.57 -2.46 -17.46
C GLY A 539 16.06 -1.05 -17.14
N THR A 540 17.00 -0.89 -16.21
CA THR A 540 17.51 0.42 -15.76
C THR A 540 18.78 0.89 -16.45
N GLY A 541 19.54 -0.02 -17.08
CA GLY A 541 20.84 0.29 -17.69
C GLY A 541 21.96 0.58 -16.68
N GLU A 542 21.73 0.33 -15.39
CA GLU A 542 22.69 0.62 -14.30
C GLU A 542 23.37 -0.65 -13.78
N GLU A 543 24.63 -0.52 -13.35
CA GLU A 543 25.34 -1.57 -12.62
C GLU A 543 24.96 -1.54 -11.14
N GLU A 544 24.61 -2.71 -10.58
CA GLU A 544 24.35 -2.89 -9.16
C GLU A 544 25.68 -2.75 -8.38
N PRO A 545 25.70 -2.16 -7.18
CA PRO A 545 26.89 -2.19 -6.35
C PRO A 545 27.29 -3.65 -6.08
N THR A 546 28.45 -4.05 -6.62
CA THR A 546 28.94 -5.42 -6.55
C THR A 546 29.21 -5.83 -5.11
N SER A 547 28.63 -6.97 -4.68
CA SER A 547 29.13 -7.65 -3.47
C SER A 547 30.47 -8.35 -3.81
N PRO A 548 31.44 -8.37 -2.88
CA PRO A 548 32.78 -8.89 -3.16
C PRO A 548 32.88 -10.40 -3.45
N GLU A 549 31.80 -11.15 -3.48
CA GLU A 549 31.83 -12.64 -3.54
C GLU A 549 31.45 -13.26 -4.92
N GLU A 550 31.16 -12.48 -5.96
CA GLU A 550 30.81 -13.04 -7.28
C GLU A 550 32.00 -13.37 -8.19
N GLU A 551 33.28 -13.21 -7.76
CA GLU A 551 34.48 -13.50 -8.58
C GLU A 551 35.03 -14.91 -8.45
N ALA A 552 34.38 -15.85 -7.79
CA ALA A 552 34.82 -17.23 -7.73
C ALA A 552 33.99 -18.15 -8.65
N GLU A 553 34.28 -18.17 -9.95
CA GLU A 553 33.86 -19.28 -10.82
C GLU A 553 34.64 -20.57 -10.42
N PRO A 554 33.96 -21.71 -10.18
CA PRO A 554 34.70 -22.98 -10.00
C PRO A 554 35.25 -23.42 -11.34
N ALA A 555 36.56 -23.58 -11.39
CA ALA A 555 37.30 -24.12 -12.52
C ALA A 555 36.70 -25.44 -13.04
N LYS A 556 36.42 -25.49 -14.34
CA LYS A 556 35.97 -26.68 -15.06
C LYS A 556 37.01 -27.80 -14.92
N SER A 557 36.70 -28.84 -14.14
CA SER A 557 37.46 -30.09 -14.13
C SER A 557 37.15 -30.87 -15.42
N GLN A 558 38.17 -31.10 -16.23
CA GLN A 558 38.13 -31.98 -17.38
C GLN A 558 37.96 -33.47 -16.95
N PRO A 559 37.19 -34.29 -17.67
CA PRO A 559 37.06 -35.72 -17.35
C PRO A 559 38.28 -36.49 -17.80
N LYS A 560 38.97 -37.15 -16.86
CA LYS A 560 39.99 -38.17 -17.17
C LYS A 560 39.33 -39.43 -17.73
N LYS A 561 39.69 -39.81 -18.95
CA LYS A 561 39.45 -41.12 -19.54
C LYS A 561 40.26 -42.17 -18.79
N THR A 562 39.65 -43.23 -18.28
CA THR A 562 40.30 -44.51 -18.01
C THR A 562 39.38 -45.66 -18.45
N GLY A 563 40.03 -46.61 -19.07
CA GLY A 563 39.57 -47.65 -19.91
C GLY A 563 38.82 -48.80 -19.24
N THR A 564 38.17 -49.48 -20.13
CA THR A 564 37.51 -50.78 -20.09
C THR A 564 38.24 -51.89 -19.39
N ARG A 565 37.53 -52.69 -18.57
CA ARG A 565 37.67 -54.15 -18.52
C ARG A 565 36.38 -54.82 -18.06
N SER A 566 36.03 -55.82 -18.83
CA SER A 566 34.90 -56.74 -18.78
C SER A 566 35.02 -57.83 -17.69
N ALA A 567 33.85 -58.38 -17.35
CA ALA A 567 33.52 -59.80 -17.09
C ALA A 567 32.78 -59.98 -15.74
N GLU A 568 31.63 -60.47 -15.88
CA GLU A 568 30.96 -61.76 -15.66
C GLU A 568 30.23 -61.93 -14.31
N SER A 569 28.95 -62.14 -14.48
CA SER A 569 28.02 -63.14 -13.90
C SER A 569 27.98 -63.37 -12.38
N ASP A 570 26.83 -63.24 -11.79
CA ASP A 570 25.94 -64.29 -11.33
C ASP A 570 24.79 -63.74 -10.44
N ALA A 571 23.57 -64.09 -10.76
CA ALA A 571 22.42 -64.14 -9.89
C ALA A 571 22.30 -65.61 -9.39
N PRO A 572 21.41 -66.05 -8.47
CA PRO A 572 20.21 -65.42 -7.88
C PRO A 572 19.96 -65.76 -6.38
N GLY A 573 18.83 -65.23 -5.82
CA GLY A 573 18.33 -65.85 -4.57
C GLY A 573 17.35 -64.97 -3.75
N SER A 574 16.15 -65.03 -4.11
CA SER A 574 14.87 -65.24 -3.41
C SER A 574 14.68 -64.92 -1.91
N ALA A 575 13.59 -64.20 -1.67
CA ALA A 575 12.53 -64.39 -0.69
C ALA A 575 12.74 -64.05 0.81
N LYS A 576 11.98 -63.12 1.37
CA LYS A 576 10.76 -63.41 2.16
C LYS A 576 10.16 -62.18 2.83
N LYS A 577 8.85 -62.09 2.69
CA LYS A 577 7.90 -61.24 3.43
C LYS A 577 7.99 -61.43 4.95
N LYS A 578 7.81 -60.36 5.72
CA LYS A 578 7.03 -60.40 6.97
C LYS A 578 6.34 -59.08 7.24
N LYS A 579 5.02 -59.16 7.27
CA LYS A 579 4.07 -58.24 7.94
C LYS A 579 4.26 -58.37 9.46
N VAL A 580 4.15 -57.30 10.21
CA VAL A 580 3.52 -57.29 11.53
C VAL A 580 2.84 -55.92 11.72
N GLN A 581 1.57 -56.01 12.17
CA GLN A 581 0.64 -54.97 12.56
C GLN A 581 0.82 -54.55 14.03
N HIS A 582 0.21 -53.39 14.36
CA HIS A 582 -0.32 -52.91 15.67
C HIS A 582 0.72 -52.47 16.74
N LYS A 583 0.66 -51.22 17.15
CA LYS A 583 -0.34 -50.50 17.95
C LYS A 583 -0.26 -48.99 17.73
#